data_088d3fab1d3e11e5830f26483c824b02
#
_entry.id   088d3fab1d3e11e5830f26483c824b02
#
_cell.length_a   1.000
_cell.length_b   1.000
_cell.length_c   1.000
_cell.angle_alpha   90.00
_cell.angle_beta   90.00
_cell.angle_gamma   90.00
#
_symmetry.space_group_name_H-M   'P 1'
#
loop_
_entity.id
_entity.type
_entity.pdbx_description
1 polymer ?
#
loop_
_entity_poly.entity_id
_entity_poly.type
_entity_poly.pdbx_seq_one_letter_code
_entity_poly.pdbx_strand_id
1 'polypeptide(L)'
;MQNEAFFLTGNNHEIQISLLSWALKTPRCSALEQIPPAGPRPYRRTSGNVFAKAKAMVGGYNVRFTNKLKLASRTTVGLICALGLYLANLQLSGNFHVISTGEAYRSAQPTPARIDAYSKQFGIKTIINLRGASQNASWYKAETSEAAKLGITHIDFKMSAGKQLSQAEASQIISILENAPKPLLIHCKAGADRSGLISALYLAAVKKAGEAAAESQISIRYGHFSLPFVSTYAMDRTFEFLEPSLGFSDS
;
A
#
# COMPACT_ATOMS: atom_id res chain seq x y z
N MET A 1 -54.25 -1.94 12.81
CA MET A 1 -53.80 -1.93 14.23
C MET A 1 -52.35 -1.64 14.18
N GLN A 2 -52.06 -0.37 14.33
CA GLN A 2 -51.30 0.31 15.38
C GLN A 2 -49.82 -0.16 15.45
N ASN A 3 -48.94 0.70 14.90
CA ASN A 3 -48.17 1.78 15.58
C ASN A 3 -47.19 1.20 16.63
N GLU A 4 -45.90 1.47 16.46
CA GLU A 4 -45.26 2.56 17.16
C GLU A 4 -43.85 2.85 16.60
N ALA A 5 -43.66 4.13 16.32
CA ALA A 5 -42.37 4.73 16.06
C ALA A 5 -41.70 5.02 17.41
N PHE A 6 -40.37 4.75 17.52
CA PHE A 6 -39.55 5.26 18.63
C PHE A 6 -38.53 6.22 18.10
N PHE A 7 -38.81 7.51 18.30
CA PHE A 7 -37.87 8.60 18.26
C PHE A 7 -37.03 8.58 19.56
N LEU A 8 -35.73 8.61 19.47
CA LEU A 8 -34.88 9.08 20.56
C LEU A 8 -33.94 10.17 20.04
N THR A 9 -34.32 11.38 20.42
CA THR A 9 -33.51 12.59 20.52
C THR A 9 -32.64 12.51 21.78
N GLY A 10 -31.43 13.06 21.74
CA GLY A 10 -30.66 13.35 22.95
C GLY A 10 -29.16 13.42 22.66
N ASN A 11 -28.72 14.52 22.56
CA ASN A 11 -28.04 15.55 23.36
C ASN A 11 -26.51 15.55 23.15
N ASN A 12 -26.10 16.68 22.58
CA ASN A 12 -24.74 17.23 22.62
C ASN A 12 -24.24 17.34 24.06
N HIS A 13 -23.11 16.73 24.38
CA HIS A 13 -22.31 17.08 25.54
C HIS A 13 -21.06 17.85 25.10
N GLU A 14 -21.11 19.15 25.30
CA GLU A 14 -19.94 20.02 25.34
C GLU A 14 -18.98 19.55 26.44
N ILE A 15 -17.73 19.30 26.07
CA ILE A 15 -16.65 19.12 27.05
C ILE A 15 -16.07 20.50 27.33
N GLN A 16 -16.44 21.09 28.45
CA GLN A 16 -15.80 22.27 29.01
C GLN A 16 -14.43 21.90 29.58
N ILE A 17 -13.37 22.46 29.02
CA ILE A 17 -12.03 22.42 29.62
C ILE A 17 -11.93 23.44 30.71
N SER A 18 -11.96 22.99 31.96
CA SER A 18 -11.73 23.80 33.16
C SER A 18 -10.23 24.09 33.30
N LEU A 19 -9.87 25.36 33.09
CA LEU A 19 -8.55 25.89 33.43
C LEU A 19 -8.48 26.14 34.94
N LEU A 20 -7.80 25.27 35.67
CA LEU A 20 -7.45 25.45 37.07
C LEU A 20 -6.28 26.43 37.19
N SER A 21 -6.60 27.63 37.71
CA SER A 21 -5.63 28.65 38.11
C SER A 21 -4.83 28.19 39.33
N TRP A 22 -3.51 28.07 39.19
CA TRP A 22 -2.59 27.91 40.30
C TRP A 22 -2.18 29.29 40.80
N ALA A 23 -2.73 29.67 41.96
CA ALA A 23 -2.32 30.89 42.69
C ALA A 23 -0.94 30.67 43.32
N LEU A 24 0.01 31.49 42.92
CA LEU A 24 1.33 31.60 43.53
C LEU A 24 1.22 32.11 44.97
N LYS A 25 1.49 31.27 45.95
CA LYS A 25 1.80 31.68 47.32
C LYS A 25 3.27 32.07 47.39
N THR A 26 3.55 33.37 47.51
CA THR A 26 4.88 33.88 47.86
C THR A 26 5.04 33.88 49.40
N PRO A 27 6.13 33.34 49.95
CA PRO A 27 6.46 33.52 51.36
C PRO A 27 7.08 34.92 51.58
N ARG A 28 6.54 35.67 52.56
CA ARG A 28 7.17 36.87 53.05
C ARG A 28 8.42 36.52 53.84
N CYS A 29 9.57 36.96 53.40
CA CYS A 29 10.77 37.04 54.23
C CYS A 29 10.96 38.47 54.73
N SER A 30 10.70 38.67 56.01
CA SER A 30 11.11 39.82 56.74
C SER A 30 12.42 39.53 57.50
N ALA A 31 13.53 40.03 57.01
CA ALA A 31 14.76 40.26 57.79
C ALA A 31 15.64 41.27 57.02
N LEU A 32 15.55 42.54 57.45
CA LEU A 32 16.49 43.53 56.99
C LEU A 32 17.79 43.37 57.84
N GLU A 33 18.78 42.79 57.27
CA GLU A 33 20.15 42.81 57.84
C GLU A 33 20.96 43.80 57.01
N GLN A 34 21.50 44.83 57.70
CA GLN A 34 22.27 45.95 57.14
C GLN A 34 23.65 45.44 56.67
N ILE A 35 23.88 45.44 55.38
CA ILE A 35 25.21 45.19 54.80
C ILE A 35 25.90 46.53 54.54
N PRO A 36 27.12 46.74 54.99
CA PRO A 36 27.85 47.98 54.76
C PRO A 36 28.26 48.12 53.29
N PRO A 37 28.43 49.35 52.77
CA PRO A 37 28.71 49.57 51.35
C PRO A 37 30.12 49.10 50.99
N ALA A 38 30.21 48.09 50.11
CA ALA A 38 31.48 47.69 49.54
C ALA A 38 31.91 48.72 48.48
N GLY A 39 33.10 49.25 48.62
CA GLY A 39 33.74 50.16 47.66
C GLY A 39 33.88 49.59 46.25
N PRO A 40 34.02 50.44 45.23
CA PRO A 40 34.06 50.00 43.83
C PRO A 40 35.28 49.13 43.54
N ARG A 41 35.04 47.86 43.23
CA ARG A 41 36.11 46.99 42.66
C ARG A 41 36.34 47.36 41.19
N PRO A 42 37.58 47.43 40.72
CA PRO A 42 37.83 47.74 39.33
C PRO A 42 37.28 46.62 38.44
N TYR A 43 36.37 46.95 37.56
CA TYR A 43 35.77 46.07 36.55
C TYR A 43 36.85 45.71 35.52
N ARG A 44 37.40 44.49 35.61
CA ARG A 44 38.34 43.94 34.60
C ARG A 44 37.52 43.56 33.38
N ARG A 45 37.58 44.39 32.36
CA ARG A 45 36.93 44.19 31.06
C ARG A 45 37.57 43.01 30.34
N THR A 46 37.05 41.77 30.55
CA THR A 46 37.38 40.59 29.71
C THR A 46 36.21 40.34 28.74
N SER A 47 35.92 41.35 27.91
CA SER A 47 34.89 41.22 26.88
C SER A 47 35.54 41.16 25.52
N GLY A 48 35.77 39.99 25.02
CA GLY A 48 36.24 39.79 23.64
C GLY A 48 36.01 38.39 23.09
N ASN A 49 36.17 37.37 23.92
CA ASN A 49 36.27 36.00 23.37
C ASN A 49 35.08 35.08 23.65
N VAL A 50 34.17 35.44 24.58
CA VAL A 50 33.06 34.55 24.93
C VAL A 50 31.92 34.61 23.86
N PHE A 51 31.62 35.83 23.38
CA PHE A 51 30.61 35.98 22.32
C PHE A 51 31.03 35.45 20.96
N ALA A 52 32.33 35.50 20.63
CA ALA A 52 32.86 34.94 19.39
C ALA A 52 32.77 33.41 19.37
N LYS A 53 33.12 32.75 20.52
CA LYS A 53 32.99 31.29 20.64
C LYS A 53 31.53 30.82 20.62
N ALA A 54 30.58 31.53 21.26
CA ALA A 54 29.18 31.19 21.24
C ALA A 54 28.60 31.30 19.81
N LYS A 55 28.93 32.36 19.07
CA LYS A 55 28.47 32.55 17.68
C LYS A 55 29.01 31.48 16.73
N ALA A 56 30.26 31.03 16.92
CA ALA A 56 30.85 29.96 16.14
C ALA A 56 30.22 28.59 16.43
N MET A 57 29.85 28.27 17.69
CA MET A 57 29.15 27.03 18.04
C MET A 57 27.72 26.98 17.48
N VAL A 58 26.95 28.07 17.56
CA VAL A 58 25.59 28.15 17.03
C VAL A 58 25.60 28.11 15.50
N GLY A 59 26.54 28.79 14.85
CA GLY A 59 26.70 28.75 13.39
C GLY A 59 27.05 27.35 12.85
N GLY A 60 27.95 26.64 13.53
CA GLY A 60 28.36 25.28 13.13
C GLY A 60 27.24 24.24 13.30
N TYR A 61 26.41 24.38 14.32
CA TYR A 61 25.26 23.48 14.56
C TYR A 61 24.18 23.64 13.47
N ASN A 62 23.84 24.88 13.14
CA ASN A 62 22.83 25.19 12.14
C ASN A 62 23.24 24.70 10.72
N VAL A 63 24.51 24.86 10.33
CA VAL A 63 25.02 24.41 9.04
C VAL A 63 25.00 22.88 8.92
N ARG A 64 25.38 22.17 9.97
CA ARG A 64 25.32 20.68 9.97
C ARG A 64 23.89 20.16 9.93
N PHE A 65 22.97 20.80 10.63
CA PHE A 65 21.54 20.41 10.62
C PHE A 65 20.91 20.64 9.25
N THR A 66 21.15 21.79 8.62
CA THR A 66 20.62 22.09 7.28
C THR A 66 21.18 21.15 6.21
N ASN A 67 22.45 20.76 6.31
CA ASN A 67 23.05 19.81 5.37
C ASN A 67 22.47 18.39 5.53
N LYS A 68 22.24 17.93 6.76
CA LYS A 68 21.54 16.64 7.01
C LYS A 68 20.12 16.66 6.47
N LEU A 69 19.38 17.76 6.65
CA LEU A 69 18.04 17.92 6.12
C LEU A 69 18.01 17.94 4.58
N LYS A 70 18.94 18.65 3.95
CA LYS A 70 19.11 18.65 2.48
C LYS A 70 19.48 17.27 1.95
N LEU A 71 20.35 16.53 2.64
CA LEU A 71 20.71 15.17 2.26
C LEU A 71 19.50 14.24 2.39
N ALA A 72 18.77 14.28 3.50
CA ALA A 72 17.55 13.50 3.71
C ALA A 72 16.49 13.79 2.62
N SER A 73 16.28 15.08 2.28
CA SER A 73 15.37 15.47 1.21
C SER A 73 15.80 14.91 -0.16
N ARG A 74 17.08 14.97 -0.49
CA ARG A 74 17.62 14.43 -1.76
C ARG A 74 17.48 12.92 -1.86
N THR A 75 17.74 12.18 -0.76
CA THR A 75 17.57 10.73 -0.72
C THR A 75 16.09 10.34 -0.85
N THR A 76 15.18 11.06 -0.17
CA THR A 76 13.74 10.82 -0.28
C THR A 76 13.23 11.03 -1.72
N VAL A 77 13.63 12.14 -2.36
CA VAL A 77 13.27 12.40 -3.76
C VAL A 77 13.84 11.31 -4.68
N GLY A 78 15.09 10.90 -4.46
CA GLY A 78 15.70 9.80 -5.22
C GLY A 78 14.93 8.49 -5.10
N LEU A 79 14.50 8.12 -3.90
CA LEU A 79 13.69 6.92 -3.66
C LEU A 79 12.32 6.99 -4.33
N ILE A 80 11.65 8.15 -4.26
CA ILE A 80 10.36 8.35 -4.94
C ILE A 80 10.52 8.23 -6.45
N CYS A 81 11.57 8.83 -7.03
CA CYS A 81 11.85 8.71 -8.46
C CYS A 81 12.14 7.25 -8.86
N ALA A 82 12.95 6.53 -8.07
CA ALA A 82 13.26 5.13 -8.33
C ALA A 82 12.00 4.25 -8.29
N LEU A 83 11.14 4.46 -7.29
CA LEU A 83 9.84 3.76 -7.21
C LEU A 83 8.94 4.12 -8.40
N GLY A 84 8.87 5.39 -8.78
CA GLY A 84 8.10 5.82 -9.95
C GLY A 84 8.58 5.17 -11.25
N LEU A 85 9.90 5.11 -11.47
CA LEU A 85 10.50 4.42 -12.62
C LEU A 85 10.23 2.92 -12.59
N TYR A 86 10.29 2.29 -11.42
CA TYR A 86 9.97 0.88 -11.25
C TYR A 86 8.51 0.58 -11.64
N LEU A 87 7.55 1.36 -11.11
CA LEU A 87 6.13 1.19 -11.44
C LEU A 87 5.84 1.47 -12.92
N ALA A 88 6.49 2.49 -13.50
CA ALA A 88 6.39 2.76 -14.92
C ALA A 88 6.92 1.59 -15.76
N ASN A 89 8.05 1.00 -15.37
CA ASN A 89 8.59 -0.19 -16.05
C ASN A 89 7.62 -1.38 -15.99
N LEU A 90 6.98 -1.65 -14.83
CA LEU A 90 5.95 -2.69 -14.73
C LEU A 90 4.80 -2.47 -15.72
N GLN A 91 4.33 -1.23 -15.87
CA GLN A 91 3.23 -0.91 -16.80
C GLN A 91 3.69 -1.02 -18.27
N LEU A 92 4.87 -0.52 -18.61
CA LEU A 92 5.42 -0.56 -19.97
C LEU A 92 5.76 -1.98 -20.41
N SER A 93 6.29 -2.83 -19.52
CA SER A 93 6.56 -4.24 -19.79
C SER A 93 5.30 -5.12 -19.83
N GLY A 94 4.15 -4.59 -19.36
CA GLY A 94 2.88 -5.32 -19.24
C GLY A 94 2.77 -6.13 -17.97
N ASN A 95 3.66 -5.92 -17.02
CA ASN A 95 3.66 -6.60 -15.71
C ASN A 95 3.47 -8.13 -15.87
N PHE A 96 4.14 -8.71 -16.88
CA PHE A 96 4.04 -10.13 -17.17
C PHE A 96 5.00 -10.92 -16.28
N HIS A 97 4.46 -11.93 -15.59
CA HIS A 97 5.23 -12.79 -14.69
C HIS A 97 4.72 -14.23 -14.72
N VAL A 98 5.62 -15.15 -14.41
CA VAL A 98 5.30 -16.57 -14.25
C VAL A 98 4.74 -16.77 -12.83
N ILE A 99 3.60 -17.45 -12.72
CA ILE A 99 3.02 -17.94 -11.47
C ILE A 99 3.50 -19.38 -11.24
N SER A 100 3.31 -20.24 -12.27
CA SER A 100 3.76 -21.61 -12.31
C SER A 100 4.21 -21.92 -13.74
N THR A 101 5.46 -22.34 -13.90
CA THR A 101 6.07 -22.58 -15.23
C THR A 101 5.27 -23.59 -16.03
N GLY A 102 4.91 -23.22 -17.25
CA GLY A 102 4.15 -24.08 -18.16
C GLY A 102 2.65 -24.21 -17.84
N GLU A 103 2.16 -23.56 -16.78
CA GLU A 103 0.76 -23.72 -16.32
C GLU A 103 0.01 -22.41 -16.12
N ALA A 104 0.63 -21.39 -15.51
CA ALA A 104 -0.06 -20.14 -15.19
C ALA A 104 0.88 -18.94 -15.21
N TYR A 105 0.37 -17.87 -15.78
CA TYR A 105 1.04 -16.58 -15.96
C TYR A 105 0.10 -15.44 -15.55
N ARG A 106 0.66 -14.33 -15.16
CA ARG A 106 -0.10 -13.10 -14.82
C ARG A 106 0.38 -11.91 -15.65
N SER A 107 -0.51 -10.94 -15.91
CA SER A 107 -0.13 -9.70 -16.59
C SER A 107 -1.05 -8.53 -16.24
N ALA A 108 -0.63 -7.32 -16.65
CA ALA A 108 -1.54 -6.21 -16.88
C ALA A 108 -2.43 -6.51 -18.10
N GLN A 109 -3.35 -5.59 -18.43
CA GLN A 109 -4.20 -5.69 -19.62
C GLN A 109 -3.33 -5.94 -20.87
N PRO A 110 -3.41 -7.12 -21.50
CA PRO A 110 -2.62 -7.40 -22.68
C PRO A 110 -3.18 -6.69 -23.92
N THR A 111 -2.32 -6.29 -24.82
CA THR A 111 -2.71 -5.90 -26.18
C THR A 111 -2.84 -7.15 -27.08
N PRO A 112 -3.54 -7.10 -28.22
CA PRO A 112 -3.57 -8.22 -29.18
C PRO A 112 -2.18 -8.75 -29.54
N ALA A 113 -1.23 -7.86 -29.81
CA ALA A 113 0.15 -8.25 -30.12
C ALA A 113 0.84 -9.00 -28.96
N ARG A 114 0.53 -8.64 -27.70
CA ARG A 114 1.03 -9.37 -26.53
C ARG A 114 0.36 -10.72 -26.35
N ILE A 115 -0.95 -10.82 -26.62
CA ILE A 115 -1.67 -12.10 -26.57
C ILE A 115 -1.07 -13.07 -27.59
N ASP A 116 -0.83 -12.62 -28.83
CA ASP A 116 -0.17 -13.41 -29.86
C ASP A 116 1.23 -13.86 -29.44
N ALA A 117 2.05 -12.94 -28.91
CA ALA A 117 3.39 -13.24 -28.43
C ALA A 117 3.36 -14.26 -27.25
N TYR A 118 2.49 -14.07 -26.29
CA TYR A 118 2.35 -14.97 -25.13
C TYR A 118 1.82 -16.35 -25.56
N SER A 119 0.89 -16.39 -26.51
CA SER A 119 0.40 -17.65 -27.09
C SER A 119 1.52 -18.44 -27.77
N LYS A 120 2.34 -17.78 -28.57
CA LYS A 120 3.47 -18.39 -29.25
C LYS A 120 4.59 -18.87 -28.32
N GLN A 121 4.91 -18.03 -27.32
CA GLN A 121 6.03 -18.28 -26.42
C GLN A 121 5.69 -19.25 -25.29
N PHE A 122 4.48 -19.17 -24.74
CA PHE A 122 4.07 -19.90 -23.55
C PHE A 122 2.91 -20.86 -23.78
N GLY A 123 2.37 -20.92 -24.99
CA GLY A 123 1.29 -21.83 -25.34
C GLY A 123 -0.04 -21.55 -24.65
N ILE A 124 -0.35 -20.28 -24.32
CA ILE A 124 -1.56 -19.90 -23.58
C ILE A 124 -2.81 -20.53 -24.22
N LYS A 125 -3.63 -21.20 -23.39
CA LYS A 125 -4.88 -21.83 -23.78
C LYS A 125 -6.11 -21.13 -23.24
N THR A 126 -5.98 -20.44 -22.08
CA THR A 126 -7.08 -19.72 -21.46
C THR A 126 -6.63 -18.35 -20.98
N ILE A 127 -7.43 -17.33 -21.27
CA ILE A 127 -7.31 -15.98 -20.68
C ILE A 127 -8.40 -15.83 -19.63
N ILE A 128 -8.02 -15.44 -18.39
CA ILE A 128 -8.94 -15.11 -17.31
C ILE A 128 -8.92 -13.59 -17.10
N ASN A 129 -9.96 -12.93 -17.56
CA ASN A 129 -10.15 -11.49 -17.46
C ASN A 129 -10.83 -11.10 -16.14
N LEU A 130 -10.05 -10.58 -15.18
CA LEU A 130 -10.55 -10.14 -13.86
C LEU A 130 -11.22 -8.76 -13.89
N ARG A 131 -11.26 -8.12 -15.04
CA ARG A 131 -12.00 -6.86 -15.23
C ARG A 131 -13.47 -7.10 -15.55
N GLY A 132 -13.78 -8.31 -16.04
CA GLY A 132 -15.09 -8.73 -16.49
C GLY A 132 -15.45 -8.17 -17.87
N ALA A 133 -16.54 -8.67 -18.42
CA ALA A 133 -17.06 -8.28 -19.73
C ALA A 133 -17.31 -6.76 -19.82
N SER A 134 -16.87 -6.16 -20.93
CA SER A 134 -17.04 -4.74 -21.22
C SER A 134 -17.26 -4.51 -22.72
N GLN A 135 -18.42 -4.93 -23.21
CA GLN A 135 -18.76 -5.02 -24.65
C GLN A 135 -18.53 -3.73 -25.43
N ASN A 136 -18.62 -2.56 -24.77
CA ASN A 136 -18.44 -1.27 -25.41
C ASN A 136 -16.97 -0.78 -25.39
N ALA A 137 -16.10 -1.42 -24.60
CA ALA A 137 -14.70 -1.00 -24.47
C ALA A 137 -13.84 -1.56 -25.61
N SER A 138 -13.03 -0.70 -26.22
CA SER A 138 -12.14 -1.06 -27.32
C SER A 138 -11.11 -2.14 -26.92
N TRP A 139 -10.57 -2.04 -25.70
CA TRP A 139 -9.63 -3.03 -25.16
C TRP A 139 -10.25 -4.44 -25.07
N TYR A 140 -11.54 -4.53 -24.65
CA TYR A 140 -12.25 -5.81 -24.50
C TYR A 140 -12.54 -6.46 -25.86
N LYS A 141 -13.05 -5.66 -26.80
CA LYS A 141 -13.29 -6.13 -28.18
C LYS A 141 -11.99 -6.62 -28.83
N ALA A 142 -10.89 -5.90 -28.67
CA ALA A 142 -9.60 -6.28 -29.22
C ALA A 142 -9.05 -7.57 -28.60
N GLU A 143 -9.21 -7.74 -27.28
CA GLU A 143 -8.78 -8.93 -26.54
C GLU A 143 -9.59 -10.18 -26.95
N THR A 144 -10.92 -10.08 -26.90
CA THR A 144 -11.80 -11.21 -27.25
C THR A 144 -11.67 -11.61 -28.73
N SER A 145 -11.50 -10.64 -29.63
CA SER A 145 -11.26 -10.90 -31.04
C SER A 145 -9.93 -11.65 -31.27
N GLU A 146 -8.85 -11.24 -30.60
CA GLU A 146 -7.56 -11.91 -30.75
C GLU A 146 -7.56 -13.30 -30.08
N ALA A 147 -8.21 -13.43 -28.92
CA ALA A 147 -8.37 -14.73 -28.26
C ALA A 147 -9.13 -15.71 -29.18
N ALA A 148 -10.24 -15.29 -29.78
CA ALA A 148 -11.00 -16.11 -30.72
C ALA A 148 -10.18 -16.51 -31.95
N LYS A 149 -9.45 -15.57 -32.55
CA LYS A 149 -8.54 -15.82 -33.70
C LYS A 149 -7.48 -16.87 -33.40
N LEU A 150 -6.95 -16.89 -32.17
CA LEU A 150 -5.91 -17.81 -31.74
C LEU A 150 -6.47 -19.12 -31.13
N GLY A 151 -7.79 -19.28 -31.05
CA GLY A 151 -8.43 -20.46 -30.43
C GLY A 151 -8.22 -20.52 -28.91
N ILE A 152 -8.00 -19.36 -28.25
CA ILE A 152 -7.81 -19.25 -26.81
C ILE A 152 -9.17 -19.10 -26.13
N THR A 153 -9.44 -19.91 -25.12
CA THR A 153 -10.64 -19.79 -24.29
C THR A 153 -10.57 -18.47 -23.50
N HIS A 154 -11.62 -17.65 -23.56
CA HIS A 154 -11.71 -16.40 -22.83
C HIS A 154 -12.78 -16.48 -21.74
N ILE A 155 -12.39 -16.25 -20.49
CA ILE A 155 -13.27 -16.34 -19.31
C ILE A 155 -13.30 -14.99 -18.61
N ASP A 156 -14.49 -14.43 -18.46
CA ASP A 156 -14.70 -13.21 -17.70
C ASP A 156 -15.05 -13.55 -16.24
N PHE A 157 -14.24 -13.06 -15.30
CA PHE A 157 -14.53 -13.11 -13.88
C PHE A 157 -14.45 -11.70 -13.31
N LYS A 158 -15.59 -11.01 -13.25
CA LYS A 158 -15.64 -9.62 -12.80
C LYS A 158 -15.42 -9.51 -11.29
N MET A 159 -14.34 -8.86 -10.88
CA MET A 159 -14.08 -8.52 -9.48
C MET A 159 -13.55 -7.10 -9.32
N SER A 160 -13.75 -6.52 -8.13
CA SER A 160 -13.23 -5.20 -7.76
C SER A 160 -11.93 -5.33 -6.96
N ALA A 161 -10.94 -4.49 -7.25
CA ALA A 161 -9.72 -4.44 -6.43
C ALA A 161 -9.97 -3.85 -5.01
N GLY A 162 -11.06 -3.10 -4.82
CA GLY A 162 -11.40 -2.46 -3.56
C GLY A 162 -12.50 -3.19 -2.76
N LYS A 163 -12.83 -4.44 -3.11
CA LYS A 163 -13.85 -5.22 -2.41
C LYS A 163 -13.36 -6.65 -2.18
N GLN A 164 -13.53 -7.16 -0.97
CA GLN A 164 -13.24 -8.56 -0.66
C GLN A 164 -14.12 -9.51 -1.48
N LEU A 165 -13.57 -10.65 -1.86
CA LEU A 165 -14.34 -11.78 -2.36
C LEU A 165 -15.07 -12.46 -1.20
N SER A 166 -16.28 -12.87 -1.46
CA SER A 166 -17.00 -13.83 -0.60
C SER A 166 -16.42 -15.23 -0.78
N GLN A 167 -16.71 -16.14 0.15
CA GLN A 167 -16.33 -17.55 0.05
C GLN A 167 -16.88 -18.20 -1.25
N ALA A 168 -18.09 -17.84 -1.65
CA ALA A 168 -18.71 -18.35 -2.88
C ALA A 168 -17.97 -17.89 -4.13
N GLU A 169 -17.62 -16.58 -4.22
CA GLU A 169 -16.86 -16.03 -5.33
C GLU A 169 -15.44 -16.65 -5.39
N ALA A 170 -14.80 -16.85 -4.22
CA ALA A 170 -13.51 -17.51 -4.12
C ALA A 170 -13.58 -18.96 -4.61
N SER A 171 -14.57 -19.73 -4.17
CA SER A 171 -14.78 -21.10 -4.63
C SER A 171 -15.04 -21.17 -6.13
N GLN A 172 -15.81 -20.22 -6.69
CA GLN A 172 -16.07 -20.14 -8.13
C GLN A 172 -14.78 -19.92 -8.93
N ILE A 173 -13.96 -18.93 -8.52
CA ILE A 173 -12.70 -18.67 -9.27
C ILE A 173 -11.71 -19.80 -9.09
N ILE A 174 -11.60 -20.43 -7.92
CA ILE A 174 -10.76 -21.60 -7.71
C ILE A 174 -11.19 -22.75 -8.64
N SER A 175 -12.47 -23.03 -8.76
CA SER A 175 -12.99 -24.04 -9.71
C SER A 175 -12.63 -23.70 -11.16
N ILE A 176 -12.69 -22.43 -11.57
CA ILE A 176 -12.22 -22.01 -12.91
C ILE A 176 -10.72 -22.27 -13.06
N LEU A 177 -9.91 -21.92 -12.06
CA LEU A 177 -8.46 -22.12 -12.07
C LEU A 177 -8.06 -23.61 -12.16
N GLU A 178 -8.82 -24.50 -11.54
CA GLU A 178 -8.61 -25.95 -11.58
C GLU A 178 -8.95 -26.54 -12.93
N ASN A 179 -10.08 -26.18 -13.50
CA ASN A 179 -10.71 -26.87 -14.64
C ASN A 179 -10.39 -26.24 -16.01
N ALA A 180 -10.01 -24.96 -16.06
CA ALA A 180 -9.71 -24.31 -17.34
C ALA A 180 -8.48 -24.91 -18.02
N PRO A 181 -8.50 -25.05 -19.38
CA PRO A 181 -7.36 -25.51 -20.15
C PRO A 181 -6.09 -24.68 -19.89
N LYS A 182 -5.00 -25.36 -19.57
CA LYS A 182 -3.69 -24.72 -19.25
C LYS A 182 -2.79 -24.70 -20.46
N PRO A 183 -1.86 -23.75 -20.59
CA PRO A 183 -1.50 -22.68 -19.64
C PRO A 183 -2.51 -21.51 -19.58
N LEU A 184 -2.65 -20.94 -18.38
CA LEU A 184 -3.53 -19.79 -18.09
C LEU A 184 -2.79 -18.46 -18.22
N LEU A 185 -3.46 -17.41 -18.72
CA LEU A 185 -3.07 -16.02 -18.57
C LEU A 185 -4.10 -15.30 -17.71
N ILE A 186 -3.74 -14.95 -16.48
CA ILE A 186 -4.59 -14.26 -15.53
C ILE A 186 -4.26 -12.76 -15.58
N HIS A 187 -5.21 -11.91 -15.93
CA HIS A 187 -4.91 -10.49 -16.01
C HIS A 187 -5.99 -9.59 -15.39
N CYS A 188 -5.56 -8.38 -15.05
CA CYS A 188 -6.44 -7.28 -14.68
C CYS A 188 -6.03 -5.98 -15.40
N LYS A 189 -6.32 -4.79 -14.86
CA LYS A 189 -5.90 -3.53 -15.51
C LYS A 189 -4.39 -3.31 -15.38
N ALA A 190 -3.85 -3.40 -14.17
CA ALA A 190 -2.44 -3.11 -13.86
C ALA A 190 -1.57 -4.36 -13.66
N GLY A 191 -2.17 -5.56 -13.55
CA GLY A 191 -1.43 -6.79 -13.25
C GLY A 191 -0.95 -6.89 -11.79
N ALA A 192 -1.42 -6.02 -10.90
CA ALA A 192 -0.97 -5.89 -9.51
C ALA A 192 -1.94 -6.58 -8.52
N ASP A 193 -3.06 -5.93 -8.22
CA ASP A 193 -3.94 -6.28 -7.11
C ASP A 193 -4.75 -7.56 -7.36
N ARG A 194 -5.76 -7.48 -8.24
CA ARG A 194 -6.67 -8.60 -8.56
C ARG A 194 -5.93 -9.83 -9.07
N SER A 195 -5.01 -9.62 -10.02
CA SER A 195 -4.15 -10.71 -10.52
C SER A 195 -3.21 -11.24 -9.45
N GLY A 196 -2.79 -10.41 -8.48
CA GLY A 196 -2.04 -10.83 -7.29
C GLY A 196 -2.81 -11.84 -6.47
N LEU A 197 -4.02 -11.46 -6.03
CA LEU A 197 -4.89 -12.35 -5.26
C LEU A 197 -5.20 -13.66 -6.01
N ILE A 198 -5.58 -13.58 -7.27
CA ILE A 198 -5.93 -14.81 -8.01
C ILE A 198 -4.70 -15.69 -8.28
N SER A 199 -3.51 -15.11 -8.42
CA SER A 199 -2.25 -15.85 -8.47
C SER A 199 -1.92 -16.54 -7.13
N ALA A 200 -2.19 -15.86 -6.01
CA ALA A 200 -2.05 -16.44 -4.68
C ALA A 200 -3.01 -17.64 -4.49
N LEU A 201 -4.28 -17.48 -4.86
CA LEU A 201 -5.26 -18.56 -4.81
C LEU A 201 -4.87 -19.74 -5.74
N TYR A 202 -4.28 -19.46 -6.92
CA TYR A 202 -3.75 -20.51 -7.78
C TYR A 202 -2.65 -21.32 -7.09
N LEU A 203 -1.68 -20.64 -6.47
CA LEU A 203 -0.59 -21.32 -5.77
C LEU A 203 -1.11 -22.09 -4.54
N ALA A 204 -1.99 -21.49 -3.75
CA ALA A 204 -2.53 -22.13 -2.55
C ALA A 204 -3.47 -23.29 -2.86
N ALA A 205 -4.50 -23.06 -3.65
CA ALA A 205 -5.57 -24.04 -3.88
C ALA A 205 -5.20 -25.08 -4.93
N VAL A 206 -4.61 -24.67 -6.09
CA VAL A 206 -4.36 -25.55 -7.21
C VAL A 206 -3.00 -26.24 -7.09
N LYS A 207 -1.95 -25.47 -6.74
CA LYS A 207 -0.59 -26.01 -6.63
C LYS A 207 -0.27 -26.57 -5.26
N LYS A 208 -1.10 -26.28 -4.24
CA LYS A 208 -0.85 -26.66 -2.84
C LYS A 208 0.52 -26.17 -2.36
N ALA A 209 0.94 -25.01 -2.84
CA ALA A 209 2.15 -24.34 -2.38
C ALA A 209 1.93 -23.80 -0.97
N GLY A 210 3.00 -23.65 -0.19
CA GLY A 210 2.93 -23.07 1.15
C GLY A 210 2.44 -21.62 1.12
N GLU A 211 1.91 -21.16 2.23
CA GLU A 211 1.32 -19.85 2.46
C GLU A 211 2.22 -18.71 1.99
N ALA A 212 3.48 -18.65 2.46
CA ALA A 212 4.43 -17.61 2.08
C ALA A 212 4.66 -17.51 0.56
N ALA A 213 4.63 -18.63 -0.16
CA ALA A 213 4.75 -18.64 -1.62
C ALA A 213 3.50 -18.06 -2.28
N ALA A 214 2.32 -18.37 -1.77
CA ALA A 214 1.05 -17.84 -2.25
C ALA A 214 0.93 -16.34 -1.94
N GLU A 215 1.14 -15.91 -0.71
CA GLU A 215 1.07 -14.53 -0.26
C GLU A 215 2.06 -13.62 -1.01
N SER A 216 3.25 -14.12 -1.35
CA SER A 216 4.26 -13.39 -2.13
C SER A 216 3.73 -12.85 -3.47
N GLN A 217 2.62 -13.39 -3.98
CA GLN A 217 1.96 -12.92 -5.20
C GLN A 217 1.22 -11.59 -5.00
N ILE A 218 0.89 -11.23 -3.74
CA ILE A 218 0.25 -9.97 -3.35
C ILE A 218 1.34 -9.07 -2.77
N SER A 219 2.17 -8.48 -3.64
CA SER A 219 3.35 -7.74 -3.17
C SER A 219 3.76 -6.58 -4.07
N ILE A 220 4.60 -5.69 -3.52
CA ILE A 220 5.18 -4.55 -4.24
C ILE A 220 5.98 -4.98 -5.48
N ARG A 221 6.51 -6.21 -5.51
CA ARG A 221 7.18 -6.78 -6.68
C ARG A 221 6.31 -6.72 -7.94
N TYR A 222 5.01 -6.73 -7.79
CA TYR A 222 4.05 -6.67 -8.89
C TYR A 222 3.27 -5.35 -8.91
N GLY A 223 3.65 -4.40 -8.04
CA GLY A 223 3.02 -3.09 -7.92
C GLY A 223 1.80 -3.05 -6.99
N HIS A 224 1.59 -4.08 -6.16
CA HIS A 224 0.59 -4.05 -5.10
C HIS A 224 1.19 -3.46 -3.82
N PHE A 225 0.44 -2.57 -3.17
CA PHE A 225 0.81 -1.94 -1.91
C PHE A 225 -0.13 -2.41 -0.80
N SER A 226 0.37 -3.25 0.10
CA SER A 226 -0.35 -3.76 1.28
C SER A 226 -0.44 -2.68 2.37
N LEU A 227 -1.22 -1.63 2.10
CA LEU A 227 -1.43 -0.50 3.00
C LEU A 227 -2.89 -0.45 3.46
N PRO A 228 -3.18 -0.56 4.78
CA PRO A 228 -4.55 -0.70 5.30
C PRO A 228 -5.52 0.43 4.93
N PHE A 229 -5.00 1.63 4.60
CA PHE A 229 -5.79 2.79 4.21
C PHE A 229 -6.00 2.90 2.68
N VAL A 230 -5.45 1.98 1.89
CA VAL A 230 -5.66 1.92 0.44
C VAL A 230 -6.75 0.89 0.14
N SER A 231 -7.68 1.21 -0.76
CA SER A 231 -8.81 0.33 -1.07
C SER A 231 -8.39 -1.05 -1.56
N THR A 232 -7.25 -1.17 -2.25
CA THR A 232 -6.72 -2.44 -2.78
C THR A 232 -6.25 -3.40 -1.69
N TYR A 233 -6.10 -2.95 -0.44
CA TYR A 233 -5.87 -3.81 0.74
C TYR A 233 -7.01 -4.83 0.95
N ALA A 234 -8.12 -4.68 0.25
CA ALA A 234 -9.17 -5.69 0.18
C ALA A 234 -8.67 -7.02 -0.39
N MET A 235 -7.58 -7.02 -1.18
CA MET A 235 -6.99 -8.26 -1.72
C MET A 235 -6.24 -9.03 -0.64
N ASP A 236 -5.46 -8.32 0.21
CA ASP A 236 -4.79 -8.90 1.37
C ASP A 236 -5.81 -9.52 2.32
N ARG A 237 -6.81 -8.73 2.73
CA ARG A 237 -7.89 -9.21 3.60
C ARG A 237 -8.70 -10.38 3.02
N THR A 238 -8.80 -10.47 1.69
CA THR A 238 -9.45 -11.63 1.06
C THR A 238 -8.59 -12.87 1.24
N PHE A 239 -7.28 -12.76 1.04
CA PHE A 239 -6.37 -13.89 1.22
C PHE A 239 -6.39 -14.37 2.68
N GLU A 240 -6.18 -13.46 3.63
CA GLU A 240 -6.27 -13.73 5.08
C GLU A 240 -7.60 -14.42 5.47
N PHE A 241 -8.73 -13.91 4.98
CA PHE A 241 -10.06 -14.50 5.22
C PHE A 241 -10.18 -15.94 4.69
N LEU A 242 -9.50 -16.26 3.60
CA LEU A 242 -9.59 -17.57 2.94
C LEU A 242 -8.55 -18.58 3.47
N GLU A 243 -7.52 -18.16 4.18
CA GLU A 243 -6.42 -19.01 4.70
C GLU A 243 -6.91 -20.29 5.37
N PRO A 244 -7.88 -20.25 6.31
CA PRO A 244 -8.36 -21.49 6.94
C PRO A 244 -8.96 -22.46 5.93
N SER A 245 -9.66 -21.98 4.92
CA SER A 245 -10.25 -22.81 3.88
C SER A 245 -9.23 -23.34 2.86
N LEU A 246 -8.06 -22.70 2.77
CA LEU A 246 -6.94 -23.12 1.93
C LEU A 246 -6.02 -24.11 2.65
N GLY A 247 -6.25 -24.35 3.94
CA GLY A 247 -5.48 -25.27 4.76
C GLY A 247 -4.28 -24.61 5.46
N PHE A 248 -4.26 -23.29 5.56
CA PHE A 248 -3.31 -22.52 6.34
C PHE A 248 -3.95 -22.25 7.71
N SER A 249 -3.41 -22.84 8.76
CA SER A 249 -3.86 -22.61 10.13
C SER A 249 -2.77 -21.85 10.87
N ASP A 250 -3.17 -20.78 11.56
CA ASP A 250 -2.35 -20.07 12.55
C ASP A 250 -1.16 -19.26 11.99
N SER A 251 -1.42 -18.35 11.07
CA SER A 251 -0.47 -17.28 10.73
C SER A 251 -0.84 -15.95 11.39
#